data_de3dd4c6ed286e434f82bf588dee5c1e
#
_entry.id   de3dd4c6ed286e434f82bf588dee5c1e
#
_cell.length_a   1.000
_cell.length_b   1.000
_cell.length_c   1.000
_cell.angle_alpha   90.00
_cell.angle_beta   90.00
_cell.angle_gamma   90.00
#
_symmetry.space_group_name_H-M   'P 1'
#
loop_
_entity.id
_entity.type
_entity.pdbx_description
1 polymer ?
#
loop_
_entity_poly.entity_id
_entity_poly.type
_entity_poly.pdbx_seq_one_letter_code
_entity_poly.pdbx_strand_id
1 'polypeptide(L)'
;MLSDVRSFMTMFTSPDPFHANEYAERVLSHATGDFAKQYHERANDILIRISGVEPTTGTVLDAGVQRWNEDGSANVLVVTQITSKSADGKRVVSNANRWLVTAKQEGNEWKISSLLPVI
;
A
#
# COMPACT_ATOMS: atom_id res chain seq x y z
N MET A 1 0.48 15.42 4.85
CA MET A 1 0.40 14.54 3.66
C MET A 1 1.36 13.37 3.74
N LEU A 2 2.67 13.56 3.96
CA LEU A 2 3.62 12.44 4.04
C LEU A 2 3.28 11.44 5.15
N SER A 3 2.77 11.91 6.29
CA SER A 3 2.33 11.03 7.37
C SER A 3 1.22 10.08 6.92
N ASP A 4 0.27 10.58 6.14
CA ASP A 4 -0.82 9.77 5.58
C ASP A 4 -0.31 8.73 4.60
N VAL A 5 0.62 9.11 3.73
CA VAL A 5 1.22 8.20 2.76
C VAL A 5 2.02 7.11 3.48
N ARG A 6 2.82 7.47 4.50
CA ARG A 6 3.58 6.49 5.28
C ARG A 6 2.67 5.50 5.99
N SER A 7 1.60 6.00 6.62
CA SER A 7 0.63 5.14 7.31
C SER A 7 -0.06 4.20 6.34
N PHE A 8 -0.48 4.71 5.19
CA PHE A 8 -1.10 3.89 4.15
C PHE A 8 -0.13 2.79 3.66
N MET A 9 1.11 3.15 3.35
CA MET A 9 2.08 2.19 2.82
C MET A 9 2.47 1.13 3.85
N THR A 10 2.55 1.49 5.12
CA THR A 10 2.78 0.52 6.19
C THR A 10 1.64 -0.50 6.24
N MET A 11 0.41 -0.03 6.18
CA MET A 11 -0.77 -0.90 6.16
C MET A 11 -0.84 -1.73 4.88
N PHE A 12 -0.63 -1.10 3.72
CA PHE A 12 -0.72 -1.77 2.41
C PHE A 12 0.31 -2.90 2.27
N THR A 13 1.52 -2.70 2.80
CA THR A 13 2.59 -3.70 2.73
C THR A 13 2.57 -4.72 3.88
N SER A 14 1.55 -4.67 4.72
CA SER A 14 1.37 -5.59 5.86
C SER A 14 0.04 -6.36 5.74
N PRO A 15 -0.20 -7.12 4.66
CA PRO A 15 -1.43 -7.87 4.51
C PRO A 15 -1.55 -8.95 5.59
N ASP A 16 -2.75 -9.09 6.14
CA ASP A 16 -3.06 -10.12 7.15
C ASP A 16 -3.98 -11.16 6.51
N PRO A 17 -3.49 -12.38 6.25
CA PRO A 17 -4.30 -13.43 5.62
C PRO A 17 -5.47 -13.90 6.49
N PHE A 18 -5.41 -13.69 7.80
CA PHE A 18 -6.48 -14.05 8.72
C PHE A 18 -7.61 -13.01 8.76
N HIS A 19 -7.34 -11.80 8.24
CA HIS A 19 -8.31 -10.69 8.22
C HIS A 19 -8.32 -10.04 6.84
N ALA A 20 -8.39 -10.87 5.79
CA ALA A 20 -8.29 -10.41 4.40
C ALA A 20 -9.38 -9.40 4.02
N ASN A 21 -10.62 -9.62 4.44
CA ASN A 21 -11.72 -8.70 4.15
C ASN A 21 -11.51 -7.33 4.79
N GLU A 22 -11.10 -7.30 6.05
CA GLU A 22 -10.83 -6.06 6.78
C GLU A 22 -9.67 -5.28 6.13
N TYR A 23 -8.62 -6.00 5.72
CA TYR A 23 -7.49 -5.41 5.02
C TYR A 23 -7.94 -4.76 3.71
N ALA A 24 -8.70 -5.48 2.88
CA ALA A 24 -9.19 -4.98 1.60
C ALA A 24 -10.08 -3.76 1.76
N GLU A 25 -11.00 -3.76 2.73
CA GLU A 25 -11.86 -2.62 3.02
C GLU A 25 -11.07 -1.41 3.48
N ARG A 26 -10.03 -1.62 4.30
CA ARG A 26 -9.17 -0.54 4.79
C ARG A 26 -8.38 0.08 3.65
N VAL A 27 -7.85 -0.72 2.73
CA VAL A 27 -7.17 -0.19 1.54
C VAL A 27 -8.13 0.66 0.72
N LEU A 28 -9.34 0.16 0.43
CA LEU A 28 -10.34 0.89 -0.35
C LEU A 28 -10.78 2.19 0.32
N SER A 29 -10.86 2.23 1.64
CA SER A 29 -11.26 3.44 2.37
C SER A 29 -10.26 4.59 2.21
N HIS A 30 -9.01 4.29 1.87
CA HIS A 30 -7.95 5.28 1.65
C HIS A 30 -7.60 5.44 0.17
N ALA A 31 -8.36 4.82 -0.73
CA ALA A 31 -8.12 4.86 -2.17
C ALA A 31 -9.10 5.80 -2.86
N THR A 32 -8.68 6.37 -3.97
CA THR A 32 -9.51 7.20 -4.84
C THR A 32 -9.06 7.04 -6.29
N GLY A 33 -9.82 7.60 -7.23
CA GLY A 33 -9.45 7.62 -8.64
C GLY A 33 -9.21 6.22 -9.24
N ASP A 34 -8.21 6.13 -10.10
CA ASP A 34 -7.89 4.89 -10.82
C ASP A 34 -7.49 3.75 -9.89
N PHE A 35 -6.78 4.05 -8.81
CA PHE A 35 -6.38 3.02 -7.85
C PHE A 35 -7.60 2.38 -7.19
N ALA A 36 -8.54 3.21 -6.72
CA ALA A 36 -9.77 2.71 -6.11
C ALA A 36 -10.57 1.85 -7.10
N LYS A 37 -10.69 2.32 -8.33
CA LYS A 37 -11.43 1.62 -9.38
C LYS A 37 -10.81 0.25 -9.68
N GLN A 38 -9.51 0.21 -9.92
CA GLN A 38 -8.79 -1.03 -10.22
C GLN A 38 -8.85 -2.01 -9.05
N TYR A 39 -8.69 -1.51 -7.84
CA TYR A 39 -8.74 -2.35 -6.64
C TYR A 39 -10.14 -2.95 -6.45
N HIS A 40 -11.19 -2.16 -6.67
CA HIS A 40 -12.57 -2.63 -6.57
C HIS A 40 -12.89 -3.69 -7.64
N GLU A 41 -12.45 -3.47 -8.88
CA GLU A 41 -12.67 -4.41 -9.99
C GLU A 41 -11.99 -5.75 -9.74
N ARG A 42 -10.88 -5.78 -8.99
CA ARG A 42 -10.11 -6.98 -8.69
C ARG A 42 -10.31 -7.49 -7.27
N ALA A 43 -11.35 -7.04 -6.60
CA ALA A 43 -11.55 -7.34 -5.17
C ALA A 43 -11.51 -8.83 -4.85
N ASN A 44 -12.18 -9.67 -5.64
CA ASN A 44 -12.21 -11.12 -5.40
C ASN A 44 -10.83 -11.75 -5.58
N ASP A 45 -10.12 -11.37 -6.64
CA ASP A 45 -8.76 -11.87 -6.90
C ASP A 45 -7.80 -11.46 -5.80
N ILE A 46 -7.93 -10.23 -5.30
CA ILE A 46 -7.11 -9.72 -4.21
C ILE A 46 -7.37 -10.49 -2.92
N LEU A 47 -8.64 -10.75 -2.58
CA LEU A 47 -9.00 -11.52 -1.41
C LEU A 47 -8.42 -12.94 -1.45
N ILE A 48 -8.50 -13.58 -2.61
CA ILE A 48 -7.94 -14.92 -2.80
C ILE A 48 -6.43 -14.91 -2.58
N ARG A 49 -5.73 -13.92 -3.13
CA ARG A 49 -4.27 -13.78 -2.97
C ARG A 49 -3.88 -13.55 -1.52
N ILE A 50 -4.56 -12.62 -0.84
CA ILE A 50 -4.26 -12.28 0.55
C ILE A 50 -4.46 -13.49 1.46
N SER A 51 -5.52 -14.26 1.22
CA SER A 51 -5.82 -15.46 2.01
C SER A 51 -4.75 -16.54 1.88
N GLY A 52 -4.02 -16.55 0.77
CA GLY A 52 -3.01 -17.58 0.47
C GLY A 52 -1.58 -17.19 0.80
N VAL A 53 -1.32 -15.97 1.28
CA VAL A 53 0.05 -15.54 1.59
C VAL A 53 0.39 -15.75 3.05
N GLU A 54 1.69 -15.83 3.33
CA GLU A 54 2.18 -15.83 4.71
C GLU A 54 1.99 -14.44 5.35
N PRO A 55 1.81 -14.36 6.67
CA PRO A 55 1.78 -13.08 7.36
C PRO A 55 3.02 -12.25 7.03
N THR A 56 2.79 -11.01 6.66
CA THR A 56 3.85 -10.13 6.14
C THR A 56 3.82 -8.82 6.90
N THR A 57 4.99 -8.30 7.22
CA THR A 57 5.14 -7.00 7.87
C THR A 57 5.90 -6.06 6.93
N GLY A 58 5.29 -4.91 6.65
CA GLY A 58 5.91 -3.85 5.89
C GLY A 58 6.33 -2.69 6.78
N THR A 59 7.48 -2.12 6.47
CA THR A 59 8.02 -0.96 7.17
C THR A 59 8.41 0.09 6.13
N VAL A 60 8.00 1.33 6.34
CA VAL A 60 8.45 2.44 5.50
C VAL A 60 9.83 2.89 5.97
N LEU A 61 10.82 2.73 5.11
CA LEU A 61 12.19 3.15 5.41
C LEU A 61 12.41 4.62 5.12
N ASP A 62 11.78 5.12 4.05
CA ASP A 62 11.89 6.52 3.65
C ASP A 62 10.72 6.89 2.75
N ALA A 63 10.36 8.19 2.77
CA ALA A 63 9.34 8.73 1.90
C ALA A 63 9.64 10.21 1.65
N GLY A 64 9.51 10.64 0.39
CA GLY A 64 9.76 12.03 0.02
C GLY A 64 8.93 12.45 -1.17
N VAL A 65 8.53 13.72 -1.17
CA VAL A 65 7.78 14.29 -2.30
C VAL A 65 8.72 14.43 -3.49
N GLN A 66 8.38 13.77 -4.59
CA GLN A 66 9.08 13.92 -5.85
C GLN A 66 8.58 15.16 -6.60
N ARG A 67 7.25 15.36 -6.59
CA ARG A 67 6.62 16.41 -7.38
C ARG A 67 5.25 16.77 -6.81
N TRP A 68 4.94 18.06 -6.80
CA TRP A 68 3.58 18.57 -6.65
C TRP A 68 2.99 18.80 -8.02
N ASN A 69 1.83 18.24 -8.29
CA ASN A 69 1.15 18.37 -9.57
C ASN A 69 0.24 19.60 -9.60
N GLU A 70 -0.14 20.05 -10.79
CA GLU A 70 -0.96 21.25 -10.96
C GLU A 70 -2.34 21.10 -10.32
N ASP A 71 -2.89 19.88 -10.24
CA ASP A 71 -4.18 19.62 -9.63
C ASP A 71 -4.13 19.55 -8.10
N GLY A 72 -2.98 19.82 -7.49
CA GLY A 72 -2.79 19.77 -6.04
C GLY A 72 -2.41 18.39 -5.50
N SER A 73 -2.37 17.35 -6.35
CA SER A 73 -1.89 16.04 -5.92
C SER A 73 -0.37 16.03 -5.81
N ALA A 74 0.16 15.06 -5.08
CA ALA A 74 1.59 14.91 -4.89
C ALA A 74 2.06 13.52 -5.31
N ASN A 75 3.17 13.48 -6.04
CA ASN A 75 3.88 12.24 -6.32
C ASN A 75 4.93 12.04 -5.23
N VAL A 76 4.85 10.90 -4.56
CA VAL A 76 5.70 10.56 -3.41
C VAL A 76 6.48 9.31 -3.73
N LEU A 77 7.80 9.35 -3.58
CA LEU A 77 8.63 8.17 -3.65
C LEU A 77 8.72 7.55 -2.26
N VAL A 78 8.42 6.26 -2.18
CA VAL A 78 8.40 5.54 -0.91
C VAL A 78 9.30 4.31 -1.03
N VAL A 79 10.15 4.11 -0.04
CA VAL A 79 10.97 2.90 0.08
C VAL A 79 10.42 2.09 1.25
N THR A 80 10.10 0.83 0.99
CA THR A 80 9.58 -0.08 2.01
C THR A 80 10.47 -1.30 2.13
N GLN A 81 10.47 -1.87 3.32
CA GLN A 81 11.04 -3.20 3.58
C GLN A 81 9.89 -4.12 3.93
N ILE A 82 9.77 -5.21 3.19
CA ILE A 82 8.70 -6.20 3.40
C ILE A 82 9.35 -7.46 3.93
N THR A 83 8.90 -7.92 5.09
CA THR A 83 9.42 -9.09 5.76
C THR A 83 8.33 -10.13 5.91
N SER A 84 8.59 -11.35 5.46
CA SER A 84 7.68 -12.48 5.63
C SER A 84 8.41 -13.66 6.27
N LYS A 85 7.66 -14.47 7.01
CA LYS A 85 8.15 -15.71 7.61
C LYS A 85 7.53 -16.90 6.89
N SER A 86 8.32 -17.97 6.72
CA SER A 86 7.77 -19.22 6.22
C SER A 86 6.79 -19.84 7.23
N ALA A 87 5.95 -20.77 6.77
CA ALA A 87 4.94 -21.43 7.61
C ALA A 87 5.54 -22.13 8.85
N ASP A 88 6.76 -22.65 8.72
CA ASP A 88 7.46 -23.32 9.81
C ASP A 88 8.26 -22.37 10.71
N GLY A 89 8.26 -21.07 10.41
CA GLY A 89 8.99 -20.06 11.14
C GLY A 89 10.51 -20.10 11.00
N LYS A 90 11.05 -21.01 10.18
CA LYS A 90 12.49 -21.21 10.04
C LYS A 90 13.15 -20.27 9.05
N ARG A 91 12.37 -19.70 8.12
CA ARG A 91 12.85 -18.75 7.13
C ARG A 91 12.22 -17.39 7.34
N VAL A 92 13.07 -16.37 7.28
CA VAL A 92 12.63 -14.97 7.23
C VAL A 92 13.19 -14.39 5.95
N VAL A 93 12.30 -13.83 5.13
CA VAL A 93 12.68 -13.20 3.86
C VAL A 93 12.34 -11.73 3.96
N SER A 94 13.33 -10.87 3.69
CA SER A 94 13.13 -9.42 3.64
C SER A 94 13.52 -8.90 2.27
N ASN A 95 12.66 -8.06 1.70
CA ASN A 95 12.91 -7.39 0.43
C ASN A 95 12.66 -5.90 0.57
N ALA A 96 13.52 -5.10 -0.03
CA ALA A 96 13.30 -3.66 -0.17
C ALA A 96 12.59 -3.39 -1.50
N ASN A 97 11.59 -2.54 -1.46
CA ASN A 97 10.80 -2.16 -2.63
C ASN A 97 10.64 -0.66 -2.68
N ARG A 98 10.56 -0.14 -3.90
CA ARG A 98 10.32 1.29 -4.14
C ARG A 98 8.99 1.47 -4.85
N TRP A 99 8.29 2.52 -4.48
CA TRP A 99 6.96 2.82 -5.00
C TRP A 99 6.86 4.28 -5.40
N LEU A 100 6.12 4.52 -6.48
CA LEU A 100 5.66 5.86 -6.82
C LEU A 100 4.18 5.93 -6.44
N VAL A 101 3.87 6.79 -5.47
CA VAL A 101 2.52 6.91 -4.91
C VAL A 101 2.02 8.30 -5.23
N THR A 102 0.80 8.40 -5.77
CA THR A 102 0.15 9.69 -5.96
C THR A 102 -0.92 9.87 -4.90
N ALA A 103 -0.78 10.92 -4.11
CA ALA A 103 -1.73 11.28 -3.04
C ALA A 103 -2.55 12.49 -3.46
N LYS A 104 -3.86 12.41 -3.28
CA LYS A 104 -4.80 13.47 -3.62
C LYS A 104 -5.64 13.82 -2.39
N GLN A 105 -5.77 15.11 -2.11
CA GLN A 105 -6.60 15.58 -1.00
C GLN A 105 -8.07 15.54 -1.38
N GLU A 106 -8.87 14.90 -0.52
CA GLU A 106 -10.33 14.89 -0.62
C GLU A 106 -10.90 15.31 0.73
N GLY A 107 -11.45 16.51 0.80
CA GLY A 107 -11.87 17.10 2.06
C GLY A 107 -10.67 17.29 2.99
N ASN A 108 -10.73 16.70 4.17
CA ASN A 108 -9.65 16.77 5.17
C ASN A 108 -8.69 15.57 5.08
N GLU A 109 -8.91 14.68 4.13
CA GLU A 109 -8.12 13.45 4.01
C GLU A 109 -7.26 13.43 2.76
N TRP A 110 -6.10 12.80 2.87
CA TRP A 110 -5.25 12.47 1.72
C TRP A 110 -5.48 11.02 1.36
N LYS A 111 -5.92 10.78 0.13
CA LYS A 111 -6.18 9.44 -0.40
C LYS A 111 -5.22 9.11 -1.52
N ILE A 112 -5.07 7.83 -1.78
CA ILE A 112 -4.14 7.32 -2.79
C ILE A 112 -4.88 7.14 -4.10
N SER A 113 -4.44 7.86 -5.14
CA SER A 113 -5.03 7.80 -6.47
C SER A 113 -4.23 6.96 -7.45
N SER A 114 -2.97 6.69 -7.15
CA SER A 114 -2.10 5.84 -7.98
C SER A 114 -1.03 5.21 -7.11
N LEU A 115 -0.71 3.95 -7.40
CA LEU A 115 0.30 3.20 -6.67
C LEU A 115 1.02 2.30 -7.68
N LEU A 116 2.29 2.61 -7.94
CA LEU A 116 3.08 1.90 -8.94
C LEU A 116 4.42 1.44 -8.34
N PRO A 117 4.79 0.17 -8.54
CA PRO A 117 6.13 -0.25 -8.16
C PRO A 117 7.16 0.38 -9.12
N VAL A 118 8.30 0.76 -8.57
CA VAL A 118 9.44 1.27 -9.33
C VAL A 118 10.46 0.15 -9.47
N ILE A 119 10.68 -0.23 -10.72
CA ILE A 119 11.60 -1.33 -11.05
C ILE A 119 13.01 -0.80 -11.25
#